data_d50b27b725365fdc9dc568012fb1dd36
#
_entry.id   d50b27b725365fdc9dc568012fb1dd36
#
_cell.length_a   1.000
_cell.length_b   1.000
_cell.length_c   1.000
_cell.angle_alpha   90.00
_cell.angle_beta   90.00
_cell.angle_gamma   90.00
#
_symmetry.space_group_name_H-M   'P 1'
#
loop_
_entity.id
_entity.type
_entity.pdbx_description
1 polymer ?
#
loop_
_entity_poly.entity_id
_entity_poly.type
_entity_poly.pdbx_seq_one_letter_code
_entity_poly.pdbx_strand_id
1 'polypeptide(L)'
;SLYKKSMSSQTQTIRNQTAPKGRGRGRGDLTSGSVTAHLLKMGLPMAWGILAIISFQLADIFFVGKLGPDQLAALSFTIPVTMTVFSLSLGLIIATSSVLSRLIGEKSEDMVLRIATHALFFAFTFGAIMAAVGIATLEPVFRLLGANDTMMPYIREYMLIWFPANIFAMIPMVGNAAIRATGNAMYP
;
A
#
# COMPACT_ATOMS: atom_id res chain seq x y z
N SER A 1 16.96 -60.99 22.30
CA SER A 1 17.54 -60.29 21.13
C SER A 1 16.47 -59.73 20.17
N LEU A 2 15.38 -60.49 19.92
CA LEU A 2 14.32 -60.11 18.94
C LEU A 2 13.41 -58.99 19.45
N TYR A 3 13.15 -58.89 20.73
CA TYR A 3 12.29 -57.88 21.31
C TYR A 3 12.89 -56.46 21.20
N LYS A 4 14.21 -56.33 21.34
CA LYS A 4 14.93 -55.04 21.21
C LYS A 4 14.94 -54.50 19.80
N LYS A 5 14.90 -55.40 18.80
CA LYS A 5 14.87 -55.06 17.35
C LYS A 5 13.48 -54.60 16.89
N SER A 6 12.41 -55.16 17.51
CA SER A 6 11.03 -54.79 17.26
C SER A 6 10.72 -53.35 17.84
N MET A 7 11.21 -53.03 19.03
CA MET A 7 11.04 -51.72 19.60
C MET A 7 11.76 -50.61 18.86
N SER A 8 12.95 -50.88 18.32
CA SER A 8 13.70 -49.86 17.55
C SER A 8 13.05 -49.56 16.20
N SER A 9 12.44 -50.56 15.53
CA SER A 9 11.72 -50.32 14.29
C SER A 9 10.40 -49.56 14.48
N GLN A 10 9.66 -49.82 15.54
CA GLN A 10 8.44 -49.07 15.86
C GLN A 10 8.74 -47.59 16.24
N THR A 11 9.82 -47.38 16.99
CA THR A 11 10.23 -46.02 17.36
C THR A 11 10.68 -45.19 16.12
N GLN A 12 11.32 -45.83 15.14
CA GLN A 12 11.65 -45.15 13.88
C GLN A 12 10.42 -44.86 13.02
N THR A 13 9.43 -45.75 12.98
CA THR A 13 8.19 -45.54 12.24
C THR A 13 7.36 -44.40 12.83
N ILE A 14 7.25 -44.31 14.15
CA ILE A 14 6.56 -43.22 14.85
C ILE A 14 7.29 -41.88 14.63
N ARG A 15 8.62 -41.89 14.67
CA ARG A 15 9.43 -40.67 14.45
C ARG A 15 9.30 -40.13 13.00
N ASN A 16 9.08 -41.00 12.01
CA ASN A 16 8.87 -40.60 10.63
C ASN A 16 7.43 -40.15 10.35
N GLN A 17 6.45 -40.54 11.16
CA GLN A 17 5.06 -40.12 11.04
C GLN A 17 4.76 -38.79 11.75
N THR A 18 5.56 -38.42 12.75
CA THR A 18 5.42 -37.15 13.50
C THR A 18 6.29 -36.02 12.98
N ALA A 19 7.09 -36.24 11.93
CA ALA A 19 7.72 -35.16 11.21
C ALA A 19 6.62 -34.33 10.53
N PRO A 20 6.37 -33.07 10.90
CA PRO A 20 5.40 -32.24 10.21
C PRO A 20 5.90 -32.09 8.77
N LYS A 21 5.16 -32.65 7.80
CA LYS A 21 5.32 -32.30 6.39
C LYS A 21 4.99 -30.82 6.25
N GLY A 22 5.97 -29.98 6.60
CA GLY A 22 5.94 -28.58 6.33
C GLY A 22 5.81 -28.37 4.83
N ARG A 23 4.58 -28.20 4.36
CA ARG A 23 4.31 -27.54 3.08
C ARG A 23 4.77 -26.09 3.20
N GLY A 24 6.08 -25.90 3.21
CA GLY A 24 6.73 -24.63 3.00
C GLY A 24 6.57 -24.25 1.54
N ARG A 25 5.36 -23.76 1.15
CA ARG A 25 5.22 -23.01 -0.08
C ARG A 25 6.04 -21.72 0.07
N GLY A 26 7.20 -21.68 -0.61
CA GLY A 26 7.77 -20.43 -1.11
C GLY A 26 8.31 -19.43 -0.08
N ARG A 27 8.83 -19.86 1.09
CA ARG A 27 9.84 -19.05 1.78
C ARG A 27 11.14 -19.24 1.02
N GLY A 28 11.47 -18.27 0.16
CA GLY A 28 12.81 -18.18 -0.38
C GLY A 28 13.78 -18.26 0.79
N ASP A 29 14.71 -19.22 0.71
CA ASP A 29 15.72 -19.44 1.74
C ASP A 29 16.65 -18.21 1.77
N LEU A 30 16.27 -17.22 2.58
CA LEU A 30 16.98 -15.95 2.73
C LEU A 30 18.28 -16.09 3.53
N THR A 31 18.55 -17.30 4.02
CA THR A 31 19.70 -17.62 4.87
C THR A 31 20.83 -18.30 4.13
N SER A 32 20.62 -18.78 2.88
CA SER A 32 21.63 -19.44 2.04
C SER A 32 21.89 -18.64 0.76
N GLY A 33 23.11 -18.14 0.60
CA GLY A 33 23.56 -17.41 -0.59
C GLY A 33 24.25 -16.08 -0.29
N SER A 34 24.83 -15.44 -1.31
CA SER A 34 25.43 -14.12 -1.12
C SER A 34 24.33 -13.06 -0.90
N VAL A 35 24.47 -12.30 0.18
CA VAL A 35 23.55 -11.19 0.54
C VAL A 35 23.33 -10.24 -0.65
N THR A 36 24.38 -10.00 -1.41
CA THR A 36 24.36 -9.13 -2.61
C THR A 36 23.42 -9.67 -3.69
N ALA A 37 23.38 -10.99 -3.92
CA ALA A 37 22.49 -11.57 -4.94
C ALA A 37 21.02 -11.48 -4.52
N HIS A 38 20.72 -11.63 -3.23
CA HIS A 38 19.37 -11.46 -2.70
C HIS A 38 18.93 -9.99 -2.75
N LEU A 39 19.80 -9.05 -2.40
CA LEU A 39 19.52 -7.61 -2.50
C LEU A 39 19.26 -7.19 -3.95
N LEU A 40 20.07 -7.65 -4.91
CA LEU A 40 19.86 -7.35 -6.33
C LEU A 40 18.55 -7.96 -6.85
N LYS A 41 18.26 -9.21 -6.51
CA LYS A 41 17.05 -9.92 -6.97
C LYS A 41 15.75 -9.28 -6.42
N MET A 42 15.79 -8.72 -5.23
CA MET A 42 14.64 -8.01 -4.64
C MET A 42 14.63 -6.51 -4.97
N GLY A 43 15.81 -5.88 -5.00
CA GLY A 43 15.94 -4.46 -5.24
C GLY A 43 15.69 -4.06 -6.69
N LEU A 44 16.09 -4.88 -7.66
CA LEU A 44 15.95 -4.57 -9.08
C LEU A 44 14.47 -4.41 -9.51
N PRO A 45 13.54 -5.31 -9.15
CA PRO A 45 12.11 -5.11 -9.44
C PRO A 45 11.53 -3.87 -8.74
N MET A 46 11.96 -3.59 -7.50
CA MET A 46 11.52 -2.39 -6.79
C MET A 46 12.05 -1.11 -7.44
N ALA A 47 13.29 -1.10 -7.89
CA ALA A 47 13.89 0.02 -8.61
C ALA A 47 13.14 0.28 -9.93
N TRP A 48 12.77 -0.76 -10.68
CA TRP A 48 11.94 -0.61 -11.89
C TRP A 48 10.57 -0.01 -11.59
N GLY A 49 9.92 -0.43 -10.48
CA GLY A 49 8.66 0.16 -10.05
C GLY A 49 8.79 1.65 -9.73
N ILE A 50 9.85 2.05 -9.02
CA ILE A 50 10.12 3.45 -8.70
C ILE A 50 10.41 4.25 -9.97
N LEU A 51 11.24 3.72 -10.89
CA LEU A 51 11.54 4.36 -12.17
C LEU A 51 10.26 4.56 -13.01
N ALA A 52 9.36 3.58 -13.04
CA ALA A 52 8.08 3.70 -13.74
C ALA A 52 7.22 4.85 -13.15
N ILE A 53 7.14 4.96 -11.82
CA ILE A 53 6.42 6.04 -11.15
C ILE A 53 7.03 7.41 -11.46
N ILE A 54 8.36 7.52 -11.38
CA ILE A 54 9.07 8.78 -11.70
C ILE A 54 8.86 9.15 -13.17
N SER A 55 8.95 8.18 -14.07
CA SER A 55 8.73 8.41 -15.50
C SER A 55 7.30 8.89 -15.80
N PHE A 56 6.32 8.31 -15.10
CA PHE A 56 4.93 8.76 -15.20
C PHE A 56 4.76 10.20 -14.71
N GLN A 57 5.34 10.55 -13.57
CA GLN A 57 5.31 11.93 -13.04
C GLN A 57 5.99 12.93 -13.99
N LEU A 58 7.13 12.57 -14.57
CA LEU A 58 7.82 13.43 -15.54
C LEU A 58 6.97 13.63 -16.81
N ALA A 59 6.32 12.56 -17.30
CA ALA A 59 5.42 12.66 -18.43
C ALA A 59 4.22 13.58 -18.13
N ASP A 60 3.63 13.45 -16.94
CA ASP A 60 2.51 14.28 -16.50
C ASP A 60 2.90 15.77 -16.49
N ILE A 61 4.00 16.13 -15.82
CA ILE A 61 4.53 17.50 -15.79
C ILE A 61 4.85 18.01 -17.21
N PHE A 62 5.41 17.16 -18.07
CA PHE A 62 5.72 17.53 -19.44
C PHE A 62 4.47 17.86 -20.26
N PHE A 63 3.42 17.04 -20.15
CA PHE A 63 2.17 17.29 -20.85
C PHE A 63 1.43 18.51 -20.31
N VAL A 64 1.39 18.69 -19.00
CA VAL A 64 0.81 19.90 -18.39
C VAL A 64 1.61 21.15 -18.79
N GLY A 65 2.94 21.06 -18.82
CA GLY A 65 3.80 22.17 -19.29
C GLY A 65 3.53 22.59 -20.74
N LYS A 66 3.08 21.68 -21.60
CA LYS A 66 2.67 22.02 -22.98
C LYS A 66 1.35 22.79 -23.07
N LEU A 67 0.49 22.70 -22.04
CA LEU A 67 -0.77 23.45 -22.01
C LEU A 67 -0.55 24.93 -21.74
N GLY A 68 0.55 25.29 -21.05
CA GLY A 68 0.92 26.67 -20.78
C GLY A 68 1.48 26.88 -19.37
N PRO A 69 2.09 28.04 -19.13
CA PRO A 69 2.70 28.36 -17.83
C PRO A 69 1.67 28.51 -16.70
N ASP A 70 0.47 28.98 -17.00
CA ASP A 70 -0.59 29.14 -15.98
C ASP A 70 -1.11 27.79 -15.46
N GLN A 71 -1.23 26.79 -16.34
CA GLN A 71 -1.61 25.43 -15.97
C GLN A 71 -0.53 24.76 -15.14
N LEU A 72 0.73 24.94 -15.50
CA LEU A 72 1.85 24.40 -14.77
C LEU A 72 1.97 25.05 -13.37
N ALA A 73 1.77 26.36 -13.29
CA ALA A 73 1.72 27.07 -12.01
C ALA A 73 0.54 26.59 -11.15
N ALA A 74 -0.66 26.44 -11.74
CA ALA A 74 -1.84 25.90 -11.07
C ALA A 74 -1.56 24.52 -10.47
N LEU A 75 -0.92 23.61 -11.22
CA LEU A 75 -0.53 22.28 -10.73
C LEU A 75 0.41 22.39 -9.52
N SER A 76 1.37 23.33 -9.53
CA SER A 76 2.30 23.54 -8.42
C SER A 76 1.58 23.95 -7.13
N PHE A 77 0.52 24.75 -7.22
CA PHE A 77 -0.32 25.12 -6.06
C PHE A 77 -1.07 23.93 -5.47
N THR A 78 -1.35 22.88 -6.26
CA THR A 78 -2.05 21.69 -5.74
C THR A 78 -1.16 20.80 -4.88
N ILE A 79 0.18 20.87 -5.03
CA ILE A 79 1.13 19.99 -4.33
C ILE A 79 0.97 20.01 -2.79
N PRO A 80 0.91 21.16 -2.09
CA PRO A 80 0.76 21.16 -0.65
C PRO A 80 -0.52 20.48 -0.18
N VAL A 81 -1.62 20.68 -0.90
CA VAL A 81 -2.92 20.08 -0.59
C VAL A 81 -2.89 18.57 -0.81
N THR A 82 -2.40 18.13 -1.97
CA THR A 82 -2.29 16.71 -2.30
C THR A 82 -1.36 15.97 -1.36
N MET A 83 -0.23 16.57 -0.96
CA MET A 83 0.69 16.00 0.03
C MET A 83 0.06 15.88 1.41
N THR A 84 -0.76 16.86 1.82
CA THR A 84 -1.50 16.78 3.09
C THR A 84 -2.48 15.62 3.09
N VAL A 85 -3.30 15.49 2.04
CA VAL A 85 -4.25 14.38 1.88
C VAL A 85 -3.52 13.04 1.83
N PHE A 86 -2.40 12.96 1.09
CA PHE A 86 -1.58 11.75 1.00
C PHE A 86 -0.99 11.36 2.36
N SER A 87 -0.49 12.31 3.15
CA SER A 87 0.05 12.04 4.50
C SER A 87 -1.02 11.50 5.45
N LEU A 88 -2.25 12.03 5.39
CA LEU A 88 -3.38 11.51 6.16
C LEU A 88 -3.75 10.09 5.72
N SER A 89 -3.73 9.83 4.41
CA SER A 89 -3.97 8.49 3.85
C SER A 89 -2.91 7.49 4.30
N LEU A 90 -1.63 7.88 4.33
CA LEU A 90 -0.54 7.05 4.84
C LEU A 90 -0.74 6.70 6.32
N GLY A 91 -1.20 7.64 7.14
CA GLY A 91 -1.53 7.39 8.54
C GLY A 91 -2.59 6.28 8.68
N LEU A 92 -3.63 6.32 7.86
CA LEU A 92 -4.66 5.29 7.84
C LEU A 92 -4.12 3.91 7.40
N ILE A 93 -3.27 3.88 6.37
CA ILE A 93 -2.64 2.65 5.87
C ILE A 93 -1.77 2.01 6.96
N ILE A 94 -0.96 2.81 7.65
CA ILE A 94 -0.08 2.34 8.73
C ILE A 94 -0.91 1.81 9.91
N ALA A 95 -1.95 2.53 10.30
CA ALA A 95 -2.86 2.12 11.38
C ALA A 95 -3.54 0.78 11.05
N THR A 96 -4.08 0.64 9.84
CA THR A 96 -4.73 -0.59 9.36
C THR A 96 -3.73 -1.76 9.37
N SER A 97 -2.53 -1.57 8.82
CA SER A 97 -1.49 -2.59 8.78
C SER A 97 -1.08 -3.05 10.19
N SER A 98 -0.94 -2.12 11.13
CA SER A 98 -0.56 -2.39 12.51
C SER A 98 -1.62 -3.23 13.24
N VAL A 99 -2.90 -2.85 13.11
CA VAL A 99 -4.01 -3.59 13.74
C VAL A 99 -4.13 -4.99 13.16
N LEU A 100 -4.08 -5.13 11.83
CA LEU A 100 -4.18 -6.43 11.17
C LEU A 100 -3.02 -7.36 11.55
N SER A 101 -1.79 -6.85 11.58
CA SER A 101 -0.60 -7.65 11.93
C SER A 101 -0.71 -8.23 13.34
N ARG A 102 -1.26 -7.47 14.29
CA ARG A 102 -1.48 -7.92 15.66
C ARG A 102 -2.52 -9.04 15.73
N LEU A 103 -3.66 -8.90 15.05
CA LEU A 103 -4.73 -9.89 15.02
C LEU A 103 -4.31 -11.20 14.37
N ILE A 104 -3.49 -11.13 13.33
CA ILE A 104 -2.93 -12.32 12.67
C ILE A 104 -2.01 -13.07 13.63
N GLY A 105 -1.23 -12.35 14.46
CA GLY A 105 -0.43 -12.94 15.51
C GLY A 105 -1.25 -13.71 16.56
N GLU A 106 -2.48 -13.29 16.80
CA GLU A 106 -3.45 -13.93 17.72
C GLU A 106 -4.21 -15.10 17.07
N LYS A 107 -3.92 -15.47 15.81
CA LYS A 107 -4.52 -16.59 15.03
C LYS A 107 -6.05 -16.53 14.88
N SER A 108 -6.64 -15.36 14.84
CA SER A 108 -8.08 -15.16 14.69
C SER A 108 -8.46 -14.86 13.22
N GLU A 109 -8.48 -15.87 12.36
CA GLU A 109 -8.72 -15.69 10.91
C GLU A 109 -10.05 -15.00 10.60
N ASP A 110 -11.14 -15.35 11.27
CA ASP A 110 -12.47 -14.72 11.08
C ASP A 110 -12.45 -13.23 11.45
N MET A 111 -11.71 -12.88 12.50
CA MET A 111 -11.59 -11.50 12.96
C MET A 111 -10.74 -10.67 12.00
N VAL A 112 -9.72 -11.25 11.38
CA VAL A 112 -8.88 -10.60 10.36
C VAL A 112 -9.71 -10.18 9.14
N LEU A 113 -10.54 -11.09 8.61
CA LEU A 113 -11.43 -10.80 7.48
C LEU A 113 -12.43 -9.68 7.81
N ARG A 114 -13.03 -9.75 8.98
CA ARG A 114 -14.01 -8.76 9.44
C ARG A 114 -13.37 -7.38 9.60
N ILE A 115 -12.20 -7.30 10.19
CA ILE A 115 -11.50 -6.02 10.39
C ILE A 115 -10.94 -5.48 9.08
N ALA A 116 -10.46 -6.34 8.17
CA ALA A 116 -10.05 -5.89 6.84
C ALA A 116 -11.22 -5.26 6.07
N THR A 117 -12.42 -5.84 6.14
CA THR A 117 -13.62 -5.27 5.52
C THR A 117 -14.01 -3.93 6.16
N HIS A 118 -13.98 -3.86 7.49
CA HIS A 118 -14.23 -2.59 8.19
C HIS A 118 -13.20 -1.52 7.86
N ALA A 119 -11.92 -1.89 7.70
CA ALA A 119 -10.85 -0.98 7.31
C ALA A 119 -11.08 -0.41 5.89
N LEU A 120 -11.53 -1.22 4.93
CA LEU A 120 -11.89 -0.77 3.60
C LEU A 120 -13.07 0.20 3.61
N PHE A 121 -14.12 -0.13 4.37
CA PHE A 121 -15.27 0.76 4.54
C PHE A 121 -14.89 2.08 5.21
N PHE A 122 -14.05 2.01 6.23
CA PHE A 122 -13.53 3.20 6.90
C PHE A 122 -12.66 4.04 5.96
N ALA A 123 -11.81 3.42 5.15
CA ALA A 123 -10.99 4.10 4.15
C ALA A 123 -11.86 4.83 3.11
N PHE A 124 -12.91 4.19 2.62
CA PHE A 124 -13.87 4.80 1.70
C PHE A 124 -14.57 6.01 2.34
N THR A 125 -15.11 5.83 3.55
CA THR A 125 -15.82 6.88 4.28
C THR A 125 -14.90 8.06 4.60
N PHE A 126 -13.68 7.77 5.07
CA PHE A 126 -12.67 8.78 5.34
C PHE A 126 -12.28 9.54 4.07
N GLY A 127 -12.03 8.83 2.97
CA GLY A 127 -11.75 9.44 1.67
C GLY A 127 -12.89 10.32 1.17
N ALA A 128 -14.14 9.87 1.33
CA ALA A 128 -15.32 10.64 0.94
C ALA A 128 -15.47 11.93 1.77
N ILE A 129 -15.23 11.87 3.09
CA ILE A 129 -15.23 13.05 3.96
C ILE A 129 -14.12 14.02 3.55
N MET A 130 -12.89 13.50 3.33
CA MET A 130 -11.76 14.31 2.87
C MET A 130 -12.03 14.99 1.53
N ALA A 131 -12.65 14.27 0.59
CA ALA A 131 -13.03 14.84 -0.70
C ALA A 131 -14.11 15.93 -0.54
N ALA A 132 -15.14 15.68 0.25
CA ALA A 132 -16.21 16.66 0.50
C ALA A 132 -15.67 17.93 1.17
N VAL A 133 -14.85 17.79 2.20
CA VAL A 133 -14.21 18.92 2.88
C VAL A 133 -13.25 19.64 1.94
N GLY A 134 -12.42 18.90 1.18
CA GLY A 134 -11.48 19.47 0.22
C GLY A 134 -12.18 20.27 -0.87
N ILE A 135 -13.27 19.77 -1.42
CA ILE A 135 -14.07 20.48 -2.44
C ILE A 135 -14.75 21.72 -1.82
N ALA A 136 -15.32 21.60 -0.62
CA ALA A 136 -15.99 22.71 0.05
C ALA A 136 -15.02 23.84 0.45
N THR A 137 -13.78 23.50 0.80
CA THR A 137 -12.75 24.47 1.21
C THR A 137 -11.77 24.83 0.09
N LEU A 138 -12.00 24.37 -1.13
CA LEU A 138 -11.09 24.53 -2.27
C LEU A 138 -10.76 26.02 -2.49
N GLU A 139 -11.77 26.85 -2.67
CA GLU A 139 -11.56 28.27 -2.99
C GLU A 139 -10.85 29.04 -1.87
N PRO A 140 -11.28 28.98 -0.59
CA PRO A 140 -10.59 29.70 0.47
C PRO A 140 -9.16 29.21 0.70
N VAL A 141 -8.90 27.91 0.61
CA VAL A 141 -7.56 27.34 0.81
C VAL A 141 -6.59 27.80 -0.28
N PHE A 142 -6.99 27.72 -1.54
CA PHE A 142 -6.08 28.11 -2.65
C PHE A 142 -5.88 29.61 -2.73
N ARG A 143 -6.88 30.43 -2.38
CA ARG A 143 -6.70 31.87 -2.25
C ARG A 143 -5.73 32.23 -1.12
N LEU A 144 -5.79 31.56 0.02
CA LEU A 144 -4.82 31.73 1.12
C LEU A 144 -3.41 31.32 0.71
N LEU A 145 -3.25 30.31 -0.15
CA LEU A 145 -1.98 29.90 -0.70
C LEU A 145 -1.43 30.89 -1.75
N GLY A 146 -2.20 31.90 -2.16
CA GLY A 146 -1.78 32.92 -3.10
C GLY A 146 -2.18 32.68 -4.55
N ALA A 147 -3.09 31.74 -4.82
CA ALA A 147 -3.61 31.52 -6.17
C ALA A 147 -4.41 32.75 -6.64
N ASN A 148 -4.08 33.23 -7.84
CA ASN A 148 -4.77 34.34 -8.46
C ASN A 148 -5.97 33.88 -9.31
N ASP A 149 -6.81 34.83 -9.74
CA ASP A 149 -8.05 34.54 -10.46
C ASP A 149 -7.83 33.84 -11.82
N THR A 150 -6.66 33.99 -12.42
CA THR A 150 -6.30 33.32 -13.70
C THR A 150 -5.99 31.83 -13.51
N MET A 151 -5.46 31.43 -12.35
CA MET A 151 -5.09 30.04 -12.06
C MET A 151 -6.25 29.26 -11.40
N MET A 152 -7.15 29.95 -10.71
CA MET A 152 -8.24 29.32 -9.95
C MET A 152 -9.12 28.38 -10.79
N PRO A 153 -9.52 28.69 -12.04
CA PRO A 153 -10.29 27.76 -12.86
C PRO A 153 -9.57 26.43 -13.09
N TYR A 154 -8.27 26.46 -13.42
CA TYR A 154 -7.46 25.26 -13.66
C TYR A 154 -7.28 24.42 -12.39
N ILE A 155 -7.02 25.07 -11.25
CA ILE A 155 -6.95 24.40 -9.94
C ILE A 155 -8.28 23.70 -9.63
N ARG A 156 -9.40 24.38 -9.86
CA ARG A 156 -10.72 23.85 -9.59
C ARG A 156 -11.03 22.61 -10.47
N GLU A 157 -10.79 22.69 -11.77
CA GLU A 157 -11.02 21.58 -12.67
C GLU A 157 -10.18 20.36 -12.28
N TYR A 158 -8.89 20.56 -11.99
CA TYR A 158 -7.99 19.51 -11.57
C TYR A 158 -8.45 18.86 -10.26
N MET A 159 -8.72 19.67 -9.24
CA MET A 159 -9.04 19.17 -7.90
C MET A 159 -10.42 18.51 -7.82
N LEU A 160 -11.40 18.96 -8.62
CA LEU A 160 -12.72 18.30 -8.70
C LEU A 160 -12.64 16.88 -9.26
N ILE A 161 -11.64 16.59 -10.09
CA ILE A 161 -11.39 15.23 -10.59
C ILE A 161 -10.50 14.48 -9.61
N TRP A 162 -9.48 15.13 -9.07
CA TRP A 162 -8.49 14.52 -8.19
C TRP A 162 -9.08 14.01 -6.87
N PHE A 163 -9.93 14.79 -6.19
CA PHE A 163 -10.53 14.38 -4.92
C PHE A 163 -11.36 13.09 -5.02
N PRO A 164 -12.31 12.94 -5.96
CA PRO A 164 -13.02 11.69 -6.14
C PRO A 164 -12.10 10.53 -6.56
N ALA A 165 -11.14 10.78 -7.45
CA ALA A 165 -10.19 9.76 -7.88
C ALA A 165 -9.35 9.22 -6.71
N ASN A 166 -8.97 10.09 -5.76
CA ASN A 166 -8.22 9.69 -4.57
C ASN A 166 -8.99 8.72 -3.66
N ILE A 167 -10.33 8.81 -3.60
CA ILE A 167 -11.16 7.84 -2.86
C ILE A 167 -10.94 6.43 -3.40
N PHE A 168 -10.98 6.29 -4.73
CA PHE A 168 -10.76 4.99 -5.39
C PHE A 168 -9.31 4.51 -5.24
N ALA A 169 -8.34 5.42 -5.23
CA ALA A 169 -6.93 5.07 -5.01
C ALA A 169 -6.65 4.56 -3.59
N MET A 170 -7.38 5.02 -2.59
CA MET A 170 -7.22 4.56 -1.20
C MET A 170 -7.60 3.09 -1.02
N ILE A 171 -8.59 2.58 -1.76
CA ILE A 171 -9.07 1.19 -1.62
C ILE A 171 -7.95 0.17 -1.89
N PRO A 172 -7.26 0.18 -3.04
CA PRO A 172 -6.15 -0.74 -3.27
C PRO A 172 -4.98 -0.52 -2.33
N MET A 173 -4.71 0.72 -1.90
CA MET A 173 -3.62 1.01 -0.96
C MET A 173 -3.87 0.35 0.42
N VAL A 174 -5.08 0.46 0.95
CA VAL A 174 -5.47 -0.20 2.21
C VAL A 174 -5.56 -1.72 2.01
N GLY A 175 -6.08 -2.18 0.89
CA GLY A 175 -6.12 -3.60 0.53
C GLY A 175 -4.72 -4.23 0.47
N ASN A 176 -3.75 -3.57 -0.17
CA ASN A 176 -2.36 -4.00 -0.20
C ASN A 176 -1.72 -4.01 1.20
N ALA A 177 -2.05 -3.06 2.06
CA ALA A 177 -1.59 -3.05 3.44
C ALA A 177 -2.14 -4.26 4.23
N ALA A 178 -3.41 -4.61 4.01
CA ALA A 178 -4.04 -5.79 4.59
C ALA A 178 -3.37 -7.08 4.11
N ILE A 179 -3.14 -7.22 2.79
CA ILE A 179 -2.46 -8.40 2.21
C ILE A 179 -1.03 -8.54 2.75
N ARG A 180 -0.28 -7.44 2.85
CA ARG A 180 1.07 -7.47 3.43
C ARG A 180 1.07 -7.87 4.89
N ALA A 181 0.07 -7.45 5.66
CA ALA A 181 -0.09 -7.85 7.05
C ALA A 181 -0.26 -9.38 7.20
N THR A 182 -0.89 -10.08 6.23
CA THR A 182 -0.99 -11.54 6.23
C THR A 182 0.32 -12.27 5.93
N GLY A 183 1.42 -11.56 5.72
CA GLY A 183 2.74 -12.11 5.40
C GLY A 183 2.91 -12.57 3.96
N ASN A 184 1.96 -12.30 3.09
CA ASN A 184 2.00 -12.65 1.67
C ASN A 184 2.45 -11.42 0.85
N ALA A 185 3.75 -11.15 0.86
CA ALA A 185 4.35 -10.02 0.13
C ALA A 185 4.47 -10.26 -1.39
N MET A 186 3.91 -11.35 -1.91
CA MET A 186 4.09 -11.78 -3.31
C MET A 186 3.02 -11.23 -4.27
N TYR A 187 1.98 -10.58 -3.74
CA TYR A 187 0.91 -9.92 -4.51
C TYR A 187 0.76 -8.47 -4.03
N PRO A 188 1.65 -7.56 -4.45
CA PRO A 188 1.42 -6.14 -4.30
C PRO A 188 0.47 -5.63 -5.41
#